data_18e1cd26eaa08bbf68d1f6b499a22ae1
#
_entry.id   18e1cd26eaa08bbf68d1f6b499a22ae1
#
_cell.length_a   1.000
_cell.length_b   1.000
_cell.length_c   1.000
_cell.angle_alpha   90.00
_cell.angle_beta   90.00
_cell.angle_gamma   90.00
#
_symmetry.space_group_name_H-M   'P 1'
#
loop_
_entity.id
_entity.type
_entity.pdbx_description
1 polymer ?
#
loop_
_entity_poly.entity_id
_entity_poly.type
_entity_poly.pdbx_seq_one_letter_code
_entity_poly.pdbx_strand_id
1 'polypeptide(L)'
;MLSLLKRFLAWLFALALVALVVAVLGARPFLFIETSPKPKPASVLIVLGGESGERTDRALELMRAGAAPKILVSGAGEEAQAKTKLRAAKISEARLILESKSTSTRENALFTVALLREQKITNAILVTSWYHSRRALACFHQAAPEIHFQSAPLPPSVTDYGIPTARDAGFACLEYFKMIYYAARWRIVPWNTGS
;
A
#
# COMPACT_ATOMS: atom_id res chain seq x y z
N MET A 1 9.96 -17.02 46.93
CA MET A 1 8.56 -16.61 46.62
C MET A 1 8.48 -15.16 46.13
N LEU A 2 9.03 -14.19 46.85
CA LEU A 2 9.00 -12.75 46.52
C LEU A 2 9.66 -12.40 45.16
N SER A 3 10.78 -13.07 44.81
CA SER A 3 11.49 -12.84 43.53
C SER A 3 10.73 -13.39 42.30
N LEU A 4 10.03 -14.47 42.42
CA LEU A 4 9.18 -15.04 41.39
C LEU A 4 7.96 -14.13 41.13
N LEU A 5 7.33 -13.60 42.17
CA LEU A 5 6.25 -12.65 42.09
C LEU A 5 6.68 -11.36 41.39
N LYS A 6 7.86 -10.81 41.73
CA LYS A 6 8.41 -9.61 41.07
C LYS A 6 8.65 -9.86 39.56
N ARG A 7 9.21 -11.01 39.19
CA ARG A 7 9.40 -11.38 37.76
C ARG A 7 8.10 -11.53 37.06
N PHE A 8 7.10 -12.18 37.64
CA PHE A 8 5.79 -12.34 37.07
C PHE A 8 5.08 -10.97 36.81
N LEU A 9 5.13 -10.07 37.81
CA LEU A 9 4.59 -8.72 37.67
C LEU A 9 5.33 -7.91 36.59
N ALA A 10 6.66 -8.04 36.48
CA ALA A 10 7.43 -7.39 35.42
C ALA A 10 7.04 -7.90 34.03
N TRP A 11 6.79 -9.20 33.86
CA TRP A 11 6.30 -9.77 32.60
C TRP A 11 4.87 -9.29 32.26
N LEU A 12 3.98 -9.22 33.25
CA LEU A 12 2.63 -8.66 33.04
C LEU A 12 2.68 -7.20 32.63
N PHE A 13 3.54 -6.41 33.27
CA PHE A 13 3.74 -5.01 32.91
C PHE A 13 4.31 -4.86 31.49
N ALA A 14 5.29 -5.67 31.12
CA ALA A 14 5.86 -5.67 29.78
C ALA A 14 4.81 -6.05 28.72
N LEU A 15 3.98 -7.06 28.98
CA LEU A 15 2.88 -7.46 28.12
C LEU A 15 1.82 -6.36 27.98
N ALA A 16 1.45 -5.72 29.10
CA ALA A 16 0.50 -4.60 29.07
C ALA A 16 1.06 -3.40 28.31
N LEU A 17 2.35 -3.11 28.46
CA LEU A 17 3.02 -2.05 27.69
C LEU A 17 3.06 -2.36 26.20
N VAL A 18 3.38 -3.58 25.83
CA VAL A 18 3.33 -4.03 24.42
C VAL A 18 1.91 -3.93 23.87
N ALA A 19 0.90 -4.38 24.61
CA ALA A 19 -0.50 -4.27 24.22
C ALA A 19 -0.94 -2.80 24.06
N LEU A 20 -0.52 -1.92 24.98
CA LEU A 20 -0.76 -0.48 24.89
C LEU A 20 -0.09 0.12 23.66
N VAL A 21 1.17 -0.20 23.41
CA VAL A 21 1.91 0.27 22.21
C VAL A 21 1.20 -0.22 20.94
N VAL A 22 0.81 -1.49 20.87
CA VAL A 22 0.06 -2.05 19.75
C VAL A 22 -1.29 -1.36 19.59
N ALA A 23 -2.02 -1.09 20.67
CA ALA A 23 -3.30 -0.39 20.65
C ALA A 23 -3.12 1.08 20.20
N VAL A 24 -2.10 1.78 20.68
CA VAL A 24 -1.81 3.18 20.30
C VAL A 24 -1.36 3.25 18.84
N LEU A 25 -0.50 2.34 18.39
CA LEU A 25 -0.07 2.26 16.99
C LEU A 25 -1.22 1.83 16.09
N GLY A 26 -2.09 0.92 16.54
CA GLY A 26 -3.29 0.50 15.82
C GLY A 26 -4.39 1.57 15.81
N ALA A 27 -4.49 2.41 16.85
CA ALA A 27 -5.44 3.51 16.93
C ALA A 27 -5.00 4.76 16.15
N ARG A 28 -3.73 4.83 15.74
CA ARG A 28 -3.20 5.94 14.92
C ARG A 28 -2.71 5.47 13.54
N PRO A 29 -3.51 4.73 12.77
CA PRO A 29 -3.13 4.29 11.42
C PRO A 29 -2.82 5.47 10.50
N PHE A 30 -3.41 6.66 10.78
CA PHE A 30 -3.28 7.87 9.98
C PHE A 30 -1.88 8.51 9.98
N LEU A 31 -1.01 8.19 10.92
CA LEU A 31 0.38 8.70 10.93
C LEU A 31 1.22 8.15 9.76
N PHE A 32 0.73 7.11 9.09
CA PHE A 32 1.47 6.38 8.06
C PHE A 32 0.72 6.27 6.73
N ILE A 33 -0.39 6.97 6.57
CA ILE A 33 -1.12 7.03 5.31
C ILE A 33 -0.61 8.20 4.50
N GLU A 34 0.04 7.91 3.39
CA GLU A 34 0.27 8.87 2.33
C GLU A 34 -0.93 8.86 1.39
N THR A 35 -1.85 9.77 1.60
CA THR A 35 -2.99 9.95 0.70
C THR A 35 -2.87 11.31 0.05
N SER A 36 -2.99 11.35 -1.26
CA SER A 36 -3.36 12.58 -1.93
C SER A 36 -4.90 12.64 -1.91
N PRO A 37 -5.52 13.54 -1.12
CA PRO A 37 -6.99 13.58 -0.97
C PRO A 37 -7.68 13.79 -2.33
N LYS A 38 -7.01 14.46 -3.27
CA LYS A 38 -7.37 14.52 -4.69
C LYS A 38 -6.08 14.43 -5.49
N PRO A 39 -5.71 13.23 -5.96
CA PRO A 39 -4.50 13.09 -6.76
C PRO A 39 -4.62 13.92 -8.03
N LYS A 40 -3.53 14.61 -8.40
CA LYS A 40 -3.45 15.30 -9.68
C LYS A 40 -3.48 14.25 -10.81
N PRO A 41 -4.03 14.59 -12.00
CA PRO A 41 -4.02 13.67 -13.11
C PRO A 41 -2.62 13.14 -13.43
N ALA A 42 -2.55 11.84 -13.71
CA ALA A 42 -1.32 11.14 -14.03
C ALA A 42 -1.46 10.32 -15.32
N SER A 43 -0.36 9.78 -15.79
CA SER A 43 -0.33 8.97 -17.02
C SER A 43 -0.88 7.56 -16.80
N VAL A 44 -0.78 7.03 -15.55
CA VAL A 44 -1.16 5.66 -15.23
C VAL A 44 -1.56 5.51 -13.75
N LEU A 45 -2.55 4.66 -13.48
CA LEU A 45 -2.85 4.12 -12.15
C LEU A 45 -2.10 2.80 -11.98
N ILE A 46 -1.34 2.65 -10.91
CA ILE A 46 -0.62 1.41 -10.58
C ILE A 46 -1.35 0.70 -9.45
N VAL A 47 -1.96 -0.43 -9.75
CA VAL A 47 -2.65 -1.29 -8.78
C VAL A 47 -1.69 -2.34 -8.30
N LEU A 48 -1.40 -2.36 -6.99
CA LEU A 48 -0.53 -3.36 -6.38
C LEU A 48 -1.32 -4.60 -5.98
N GLY A 49 -0.79 -5.77 -6.29
CA GLY A 49 -1.37 -7.07 -5.97
C GLY A 49 -1.51 -7.35 -4.47
N GLY A 50 -2.24 -8.45 -4.16
CA GLY A 50 -2.46 -8.94 -2.79
C GLY A 50 -3.88 -8.75 -2.23
N GLU A 51 -4.64 -7.76 -2.66
CA GLU A 51 -6.09 -7.54 -2.41
C GLU A 51 -6.67 -6.87 -3.65
N SER A 52 -6.29 -7.40 -4.79
CA SER A 52 -6.46 -6.75 -6.08
C SER A 52 -7.90 -6.47 -6.47
N GLY A 53 -8.84 -7.25 -5.95
CA GLY A 53 -10.25 -7.04 -6.24
C GLY A 53 -10.72 -5.62 -5.92
N GLU A 54 -10.61 -5.24 -4.67
CA GLU A 54 -11.03 -3.92 -4.18
C GLU A 54 -10.14 -2.80 -4.72
N ARG A 55 -8.83 -3.05 -4.80
CA ARG A 55 -7.87 -2.09 -5.36
C ARG A 55 -8.14 -1.80 -6.83
N THR A 56 -8.49 -2.83 -7.60
CA THR A 56 -8.88 -2.65 -9.01
C THR A 56 -10.17 -1.84 -9.13
N ASP A 57 -11.17 -2.07 -8.27
CA ASP A 57 -12.39 -1.28 -8.25
C ASP A 57 -12.08 0.20 -7.95
N ARG A 58 -11.21 0.46 -6.97
CA ARG A 58 -10.75 1.82 -6.67
C ARG A 58 -10.04 2.47 -7.86
N ALA A 59 -9.20 1.74 -8.57
CA ALA A 59 -8.55 2.24 -9.77
C ALA A 59 -9.56 2.55 -10.88
N LEU A 60 -10.61 1.74 -11.05
CA LEU A 60 -11.68 2.00 -12.00
C LEU A 60 -12.48 3.26 -11.65
N GLU A 61 -12.75 3.52 -10.35
CA GLU A 61 -13.35 4.77 -9.90
C GLU A 61 -12.50 5.98 -10.27
N LEU A 62 -11.20 5.92 -9.94
CA LEU A 62 -10.24 6.99 -10.26
C LEU A 62 -10.13 7.23 -11.78
N MET A 63 -10.12 6.15 -12.56
CA MET A 63 -10.10 6.24 -14.03
C MET A 63 -11.36 6.92 -14.57
N ARG A 64 -12.55 6.60 -14.04
CA ARG A 64 -13.82 7.25 -14.41
C ARG A 64 -13.84 8.72 -14.02
N ALA A 65 -13.18 9.07 -12.90
CA ALA A 65 -12.99 10.45 -12.47
C ALA A 65 -11.92 11.22 -13.28
N GLY A 66 -11.29 10.57 -14.27
CA GLY A 66 -10.30 11.22 -15.14
C GLY A 66 -8.89 11.29 -14.54
N ALA A 67 -8.62 10.57 -13.45
CA ALA A 67 -7.31 10.61 -12.78
C ALA A 67 -6.17 10.05 -13.64
N ALA A 68 -6.44 9.06 -14.50
CA ALA A 68 -5.46 8.57 -15.48
C ALA A 68 -6.12 7.78 -16.62
N PRO A 69 -5.51 7.76 -17.81
CA PRO A 69 -6.05 7.04 -18.97
C PRO A 69 -5.75 5.53 -18.96
N LYS A 70 -4.75 5.06 -18.21
CA LYS A 70 -4.29 3.66 -18.19
C LYS A 70 -4.27 3.10 -16.79
N ILE A 71 -4.38 1.78 -16.66
CA ILE A 71 -4.17 1.02 -15.43
C ILE A 71 -3.01 0.05 -15.67
N LEU A 72 -2.04 0.03 -14.73
CA LEU A 72 -1.01 -0.99 -14.63
C LEU A 72 -1.31 -1.84 -13.39
N VAL A 73 -1.43 -3.15 -13.56
CA VAL A 73 -1.60 -4.10 -12.45
C VAL A 73 -0.28 -4.82 -12.25
N SER A 74 0.23 -4.77 -11.02
CA SER A 74 1.53 -5.34 -10.66
C SER A 74 1.35 -6.38 -9.56
N GLY A 75 1.75 -7.61 -9.85
CA GLY A 75 1.71 -8.74 -8.94
C GLY A 75 1.43 -10.06 -9.64
N ALA A 76 2.13 -11.12 -9.23
CA ALA A 76 1.90 -12.46 -9.76
C ALA A 76 0.46 -12.93 -9.46
N GLY A 77 -0.22 -13.47 -10.46
CA GLY A 77 -1.58 -14.04 -10.33
C GLY A 77 -2.74 -13.05 -10.43
N GLU A 78 -2.48 -11.74 -10.56
CA GLU A 78 -3.52 -10.69 -10.54
C GLU A 78 -4.20 -10.45 -11.90
N GLU A 79 -3.61 -11.00 -12.97
CA GLU A 79 -4.01 -10.71 -14.36
C GLU A 79 -5.46 -11.07 -14.69
N ALA A 80 -5.89 -12.29 -14.34
CA ALA A 80 -7.23 -12.78 -14.69
C ALA A 80 -8.34 -11.95 -14.04
N GLN A 81 -8.15 -11.59 -12.76
CA GLN A 81 -9.10 -10.79 -12.01
C GLN A 81 -9.15 -9.35 -12.56
N ALA A 82 -8.01 -8.75 -12.86
CA ALA A 82 -7.94 -7.42 -13.44
C ALA A 82 -8.67 -7.36 -14.79
N LYS A 83 -8.38 -8.29 -15.69
CA LYS A 83 -9.06 -8.40 -17.00
C LYS A 83 -10.58 -8.54 -16.85
N THR A 84 -11.04 -9.41 -15.95
CA THR A 84 -12.45 -9.62 -15.68
C THR A 84 -13.13 -8.32 -15.24
N LYS A 85 -12.51 -7.58 -14.30
CA LYS A 85 -13.06 -6.32 -13.80
C LYS A 85 -13.07 -5.21 -14.87
N LEU A 86 -12.01 -5.11 -15.67
CA LEU A 86 -11.98 -4.13 -16.78
C LEU A 86 -13.06 -4.43 -17.82
N ARG A 87 -13.26 -5.70 -18.18
CA ARG A 87 -14.33 -6.12 -19.10
C ARG A 87 -15.71 -5.77 -18.54
N ALA A 88 -15.96 -6.10 -17.27
CA ALA A 88 -17.23 -5.74 -16.61
C ALA A 88 -17.47 -4.23 -16.57
N ALA A 89 -16.41 -3.44 -16.43
CA ALA A 89 -16.46 -1.98 -16.49
C ALA A 89 -16.50 -1.39 -17.91
N LYS A 90 -16.54 -2.23 -18.97
CA LYS A 90 -16.50 -1.85 -20.38
C LYS A 90 -15.26 -1.01 -20.76
N ILE A 91 -14.13 -1.27 -20.11
CA ILE A 91 -12.85 -0.62 -20.39
C ILE A 91 -12.03 -1.50 -21.30
N SER A 92 -11.50 -0.91 -22.37
CA SER A 92 -10.65 -1.62 -23.33
C SER A 92 -9.39 -2.19 -22.67
N GLU A 93 -9.05 -3.43 -22.99
CA GLU A 93 -7.81 -4.07 -22.52
C GLU A 93 -6.55 -3.33 -23.03
N ALA A 94 -6.64 -2.57 -24.11
CA ALA A 94 -5.53 -1.71 -24.57
C ALA A 94 -5.12 -0.63 -23.55
N ARG A 95 -5.97 -0.38 -22.54
CA ARG A 95 -5.68 0.53 -21.42
C ARG A 95 -5.08 -0.20 -20.20
N LEU A 96 -4.90 -1.51 -20.28
CA LEU A 96 -4.33 -2.36 -19.23
C LEU A 96 -2.87 -2.70 -19.56
N ILE A 97 -1.99 -2.45 -18.60
CA ILE A 97 -0.60 -2.89 -18.60
C ILE A 97 -0.46 -3.92 -17.47
N LEU A 98 0.23 -5.01 -17.72
CA LEU A 98 0.40 -6.10 -16.76
C LEU A 98 1.87 -6.30 -16.41
N GLU A 99 2.14 -6.35 -15.11
CA GLU A 99 3.37 -6.85 -14.53
C GLU A 99 3.02 -8.07 -13.68
N SER A 100 3.39 -9.27 -14.11
CA SER A 100 2.93 -10.54 -13.52
C SER A 100 4.05 -11.35 -12.87
N LYS A 101 5.21 -10.75 -12.60
CA LYS A 101 6.40 -11.47 -12.09
C LYS A 101 6.64 -11.18 -10.60
N SER A 102 6.25 -10.02 -10.13
CA SER A 102 6.56 -9.57 -8.77
C SER A 102 5.80 -10.37 -7.70
N THR A 103 6.53 -10.73 -6.64
CA THR A 103 6.03 -11.46 -5.46
C THR A 103 6.19 -10.67 -4.17
N SER A 104 6.77 -9.48 -4.24
CA SER A 104 6.99 -8.58 -3.12
C SER A 104 6.79 -7.12 -3.53
N THR A 105 6.53 -6.23 -2.55
CA THR A 105 6.36 -4.80 -2.85
C THR A 105 7.59 -4.15 -3.46
N ARG A 106 8.79 -4.63 -3.09
CA ARG A 106 10.02 -4.17 -3.71
C ARG A 106 10.10 -4.60 -5.16
N GLU A 107 9.74 -5.83 -5.49
CA GLU A 107 9.70 -6.32 -6.86
C GLU A 107 8.60 -5.62 -7.67
N ASN A 108 7.42 -5.38 -7.08
CA ASN A 108 6.39 -4.54 -7.69
C ASN A 108 6.98 -3.21 -8.16
N ALA A 109 7.73 -2.51 -7.28
CA ALA A 109 8.35 -1.26 -7.65
C ALA A 109 9.38 -1.41 -8.76
N LEU A 110 10.33 -2.36 -8.64
CA LEU A 110 11.40 -2.54 -9.62
C LEU A 110 10.89 -2.91 -11.00
N PHE A 111 9.97 -3.87 -11.09
CA PHE A 111 9.48 -4.36 -12.38
C PHE A 111 8.49 -3.39 -13.02
N THR A 112 7.64 -2.75 -12.20
CA THR A 112 6.76 -1.68 -12.70
C THR A 112 7.55 -0.49 -13.23
N VAL A 113 8.58 -0.03 -12.50
CA VAL A 113 9.42 1.10 -12.93
C VAL A 113 10.11 0.81 -14.27
N ALA A 114 10.53 -0.43 -14.51
CA ALA A 114 11.10 -0.81 -15.82
C ALA A 114 10.08 -0.57 -16.96
N LEU A 115 8.81 -0.97 -16.77
CA LEU A 115 7.73 -0.74 -17.75
C LEU A 115 7.39 0.76 -17.89
N LEU A 116 7.43 1.53 -16.79
CA LEU A 116 7.19 2.98 -16.86
C LEU A 116 8.27 3.69 -17.69
N ARG A 117 9.54 3.33 -17.48
CA ARG A 117 10.68 3.88 -18.25
C ARG A 117 10.59 3.55 -19.73
N GLU A 118 10.25 2.30 -20.07
CA GLU A 118 10.04 1.86 -21.45
C GLU A 118 8.95 2.70 -22.14
N GLN A 119 7.86 3.02 -21.43
CA GLN A 119 6.78 3.85 -21.94
C GLN A 119 6.98 5.35 -21.73
N LYS A 120 8.13 5.79 -21.22
CA LYS A 120 8.46 7.20 -20.92
C LYS A 120 7.45 7.89 -20.00
N ILE A 121 6.90 7.14 -19.05
CA ILE A 121 5.95 7.65 -18.05
C ILE A 121 6.73 8.28 -16.89
N THR A 122 6.43 9.54 -16.58
CA THR A 122 7.09 10.31 -15.53
C THR A 122 6.21 10.62 -14.33
N ASN A 123 4.92 10.26 -14.38
CA ASN A 123 3.99 10.46 -13.28
C ASN A 123 2.98 9.31 -13.18
N ALA A 124 2.71 8.88 -11.96
CA ALA A 124 1.82 7.75 -11.69
C ALA A 124 1.11 7.90 -10.33
N ILE A 125 -0.04 7.24 -10.20
CA ILE A 125 -0.79 7.17 -8.95
C ILE A 125 -0.79 5.71 -8.47
N LEU A 126 -0.26 5.47 -7.27
CA LEU A 126 -0.31 4.17 -6.62
C LEU A 126 -1.68 3.93 -5.98
N VAL A 127 -2.28 2.79 -6.30
CA VAL A 127 -3.55 2.32 -5.72
C VAL A 127 -3.28 1.03 -4.96
N THR A 128 -3.40 1.10 -3.65
CA THR A 128 -3.17 -0.01 -2.74
C THR A 128 -4.04 0.15 -1.49
N SER A 129 -3.95 -0.73 -0.50
CA SER A 129 -4.65 -0.54 0.77
C SER A 129 -4.00 0.56 1.59
N TRP A 130 -4.78 1.31 2.37
CA TRP A 130 -4.31 2.46 3.15
C TRP A 130 -3.09 2.14 4.02
N TYR A 131 -3.11 1.03 4.76
CA TYR A 131 -2.01 0.62 5.65
C TYR A 131 -0.71 0.30 4.90
N HIS A 132 -0.79 -0.04 3.61
CA HIS A 132 0.33 -0.40 2.76
C HIS A 132 0.93 0.80 2.00
N SER A 133 0.21 1.91 1.88
CA SER A 133 0.52 3.02 0.97
C SER A 133 1.92 3.62 1.18
N ARG A 134 2.31 3.88 2.43
CA ARG A 134 3.61 4.48 2.75
C ARG A 134 4.80 3.60 2.36
N ARG A 135 4.74 2.30 2.67
CA ARG A 135 5.80 1.38 2.27
C ARG A 135 5.86 1.21 0.76
N ALA A 136 4.72 1.18 0.09
CA ALA A 136 4.66 1.13 -1.36
C ALA A 136 5.32 2.38 -1.97
N LEU A 137 4.91 3.59 -1.57
CA LEU A 137 5.52 4.84 -2.03
C LEU A 137 7.04 4.85 -1.84
N ALA A 138 7.52 4.48 -0.65
CA ALA A 138 8.96 4.44 -0.38
C ALA A 138 9.72 3.48 -1.32
N CYS A 139 9.13 2.31 -1.64
CA CYS A 139 9.71 1.39 -2.61
C CYS A 139 9.80 2.00 -4.01
N PHE A 140 8.74 2.67 -4.45
CA PHE A 140 8.67 3.29 -5.77
C PHE A 140 9.60 4.50 -5.88
N HIS A 141 9.64 5.39 -4.89
CA HIS A 141 10.57 6.52 -4.85
C HIS A 141 12.03 6.08 -4.83
N GLN A 142 12.37 5.00 -4.10
CA GLN A 142 13.72 4.46 -4.12
C GLN A 142 14.08 3.85 -5.49
N ALA A 143 13.13 3.19 -6.14
CA ALA A 143 13.36 2.55 -7.45
C ALA A 143 13.46 3.57 -8.59
N ALA A 144 12.76 4.70 -8.51
CA ALA A 144 12.72 5.74 -9.53
C ALA A 144 12.46 7.12 -8.91
N PRO A 145 13.48 7.78 -8.35
CA PRO A 145 13.34 9.12 -7.77
C PRO A 145 12.98 10.19 -8.83
N GLU A 146 13.20 9.91 -10.10
CA GLU A 146 12.86 10.78 -11.22
C GLU A 146 11.38 10.73 -11.62
N ILE A 147 10.62 9.73 -11.16
CA ILE A 147 9.20 9.59 -11.46
C ILE A 147 8.37 10.14 -10.30
N HIS A 148 7.41 10.99 -10.61
CA HIS A 148 6.51 11.53 -9.60
C HIS A 148 5.40 10.54 -9.26
N PHE A 149 5.45 9.99 -8.05
CA PHE A 149 4.43 9.08 -7.53
C PHE A 149 3.50 9.78 -6.55
N GLN A 150 2.20 9.58 -6.71
CA GLN A 150 1.16 9.97 -5.79
C GLN A 150 0.50 8.70 -5.23
N SER A 151 -0.17 8.79 -4.10
CA SER A 151 -0.92 7.67 -3.52
C SER A 151 -2.40 8.00 -3.39
N ALA A 152 -3.26 7.14 -3.93
CA ALA A 152 -4.70 7.21 -3.78
C ALA A 152 -5.26 5.86 -3.30
N PRO A 153 -4.94 5.46 -2.07
CA PRO A 153 -5.26 4.15 -1.57
C PRO A 153 -6.76 3.94 -1.35
N LEU A 154 -7.14 2.66 -1.16
CA LEU A 154 -8.40 2.31 -0.54
C LEU A 154 -8.46 2.91 0.87
N PRO A 155 -9.57 3.53 1.27
CA PRO A 155 -9.76 3.97 2.64
C PRO A 155 -9.82 2.79 3.61
N PRO A 156 -9.59 3.01 4.92
CA PRO A 156 -9.81 1.98 5.93
C PRO A 156 -11.27 1.56 5.98
N SER A 157 -11.51 0.27 6.24
CA SER A 157 -12.82 -0.21 6.66
C SER A 157 -13.03 0.21 8.12
N VAL A 158 -14.03 1.03 8.36
CA VAL A 158 -14.32 1.55 9.70
C VAL A 158 -15.62 0.97 10.24
N THR A 159 -15.70 0.86 11.57
CA THR A 159 -16.92 0.57 12.30
C THR A 159 -17.87 1.78 12.28
N ASP A 160 -19.10 1.63 12.76
CA ASP A 160 -20.06 2.72 12.91
C ASP A 160 -19.55 3.89 13.77
N TYR A 161 -18.54 3.65 14.59
CA TYR A 161 -17.87 4.65 15.43
C TYR A 161 -16.65 5.30 14.77
N GLY A 162 -16.39 5.03 13.48
CA GLY A 162 -15.23 5.58 12.76
C GLY A 162 -13.87 4.98 13.15
N ILE A 163 -13.87 3.87 13.89
CA ILE A 163 -12.65 3.16 14.31
C ILE A 163 -12.34 2.08 13.26
N PRO A 164 -11.07 1.91 12.83
CA PRO A 164 -10.70 0.82 11.92
C PRO A 164 -11.14 -0.54 12.46
N THR A 165 -11.60 -1.40 11.58
CA THR A 165 -11.98 -2.76 11.95
C THR A 165 -10.79 -3.52 12.53
N ALA A 166 -11.03 -4.57 13.33
CA ALA A 166 -9.97 -5.41 13.88
C ALA A 166 -9.08 -6.03 12.79
N ARG A 167 -9.65 -6.33 11.62
CA ARG A 167 -8.91 -6.80 10.45
C ARG A 167 -7.91 -5.74 9.97
N ASP A 168 -8.37 -4.52 9.76
CA ASP A 168 -7.53 -3.41 9.28
C ASP A 168 -6.46 -3.01 10.30
N ALA A 169 -6.81 -3.00 11.59
CA ALA A 169 -5.85 -2.76 12.66
C ALA A 169 -4.75 -3.84 12.69
N GLY A 170 -5.10 -5.11 12.50
CA GLY A 170 -4.14 -6.22 12.39
C GLY A 170 -3.18 -6.05 11.21
N PHE A 171 -3.68 -5.70 10.03
CA PHE A 171 -2.84 -5.42 8.87
C PHE A 171 -1.94 -4.21 9.09
N ALA A 172 -2.43 -3.14 9.72
CA ALA A 172 -1.62 -1.98 10.06
C ALA A 172 -0.45 -2.35 11.00
N CYS A 173 -0.70 -3.15 12.04
CA CYS A 173 0.34 -3.66 12.91
C CYS A 173 1.42 -4.45 12.14
N LEU A 174 1.01 -5.35 11.25
CA LEU A 174 1.94 -6.12 10.41
C LEU A 174 2.76 -5.23 9.48
N GLU A 175 2.20 -4.13 8.98
CA GLU A 175 2.92 -3.20 8.12
C GLU A 175 4.04 -2.47 8.86
N TYR A 176 3.91 -2.16 10.16
CA TYR A 176 5.02 -1.61 10.96
C TYR A 176 6.23 -2.55 10.99
N PHE A 177 6.00 -3.86 11.21
CA PHE A 177 7.09 -4.85 11.17
C PHE A 177 7.72 -4.93 9.79
N LYS A 178 6.90 -4.93 8.72
CA LYS A 178 7.40 -4.92 7.34
C LYS A 178 8.20 -3.64 7.05
N MET A 179 7.75 -2.47 7.50
CA MET A 179 8.49 -1.23 7.32
C MET A 179 9.87 -1.26 7.99
N ILE A 180 9.96 -1.77 9.22
CA ILE A 180 11.24 -1.96 9.92
C ILE A 180 12.13 -2.94 9.15
N TYR A 181 11.58 -4.06 8.70
CA TYR A 181 12.31 -5.04 7.90
C TYR A 181 12.84 -4.44 6.58
N TYR A 182 12.01 -3.66 5.87
CA TYR A 182 12.40 -3.00 4.62
C TYR A 182 13.48 -1.95 4.84
N ALA A 183 13.40 -1.18 5.92
CA ALA A 183 14.42 -0.21 6.30
C ALA A 183 15.76 -0.90 6.62
N ALA A 184 15.75 -1.96 7.42
CA ALA A 184 16.95 -2.68 7.82
C ALA A 184 17.59 -3.45 6.65
N ARG A 185 16.77 -4.12 5.82
CA ARG A 185 17.25 -5.05 4.77
C ARG A 185 17.64 -4.33 3.48
N TRP A 186 16.90 -3.29 3.10
CA TRP A 186 17.05 -2.64 1.80
C TRP A 186 17.23 -1.11 1.89
N ARG A 187 17.31 -0.56 3.10
CA ARG A 187 17.39 0.89 3.36
C ARG A 187 16.21 1.66 2.75
N ILE A 188 15.07 1.00 2.62
CA ILE A 188 13.82 1.63 2.19
C ILE A 188 13.16 2.26 3.41
N VAL A 189 13.27 3.59 3.52
CA VAL A 189 12.83 4.35 4.71
C VAL A 189 11.44 4.94 4.46
N PRO A 190 10.36 4.35 5.01
CA PRO A 190 8.99 4.74 4.67
C PRO A 190 8.56 6.13 5.17
N TRP A 191 9.30 6.73 6.08
CA TRP A 191 9.02 8.08 6.62
C TRP A 191 9.80 9.20 5.91
N ASN A 192 10.62 8.87 4.93
CA ASN A 192 11.38 9.81 4.12
C ASN A 192 10.88 9.80 2.66
N THR A 193 9.57 9.82 2.48
CA THR A 193 8.94 10.01 1.17
C THR A 193 9.04 11.50 0.86
N GLY A 194 10.12 11.92 0.20
CA GLY A 194 10.34 13.31 -0.18
C GLY A 194 9.10 13.88 -0.89
N SER A 195 8.40 14.74 -0.19
CA SER A 195 7.33 15.60 -0.70
C SER A 195 7.94 16.85 -1.31
#